data_1764966a07fb018934ec36c6469aaf81
#
_entry.id   1764966a07fb018934ec36c6469aaf81
#
_cell.length_a   1.000
_cell.length_b   1.000
_cell.length_c   1.000
_cell.angle_alpha   90.00
_cell.angle_beta   90.00
_cell.angle_gamma   90.00
#
_symmetry.space_group_name_H-M   'P 1'
#
loop_
_entity.id
_entity.type
_entity.pdbx_description
1 polymer ?
#
loop_
_entity_poly.entity_id
_entity_poly.type
_entity_poly.pdbx_seq_one_letter_code
_entity_poly.pdbx_strand_id
1 'polypeptide(L)'
;EITQGVICVLDILSEKLEFLLAHEEEETDPDRDIEQIFVRVLSDRTADYMQISRELSELGWGGNHEYMCLILQITYLNQQNLSTKAICRYIKKKLGDSVSFLYQDEIVVFFDLTRLGMNQEEVAGKLVYFIRDTYLKAGYSRVMTGHMNLRRQYVQAKTALDVGSRKKPYLWIHYFSQVAMTYILEQATKRLPGTMICHEGLLELKKHD
;
A
#
# COMPACT_ATOMS: atom_id res chain seq x y z
N GLU A 1 31.68 18.17 18.20
CA GLU A 1 30.34 18.48 17.68
C GLU A 1 29.94 17.40 16.67
N ILE A 2 28.90 16.65 16.98
CA ILE A 2 28.33 15.65 16.02
C ILE A 2 27.56 16.46 14.99
N THR A 3 28.00 16.41 13.75
CA THR A 3 27.32 17.13 12.66
C THR A 3 25.95 16.46 12.32
N GLN A 4 24.99 17.26 11.88
CA GLN A 4 23.67 16.79 11.44
C GLN A 4 23.76 15.62 10.45
N GLY A 5 24.79 15.61 9.60
CA GLY A 5 25.06 14.52 8.66
C GLY A 5 25.39 13.19 9.34
N VAL A 6 26.14 13.22 10.45
CA VAL A 6 26.49 12.01 11.22
C VAL A 6 25.23 11.42 11.88
N ILE A 7 24.35 12.26 12.42
CA ILE A 7 23.09 11.84 13.02
C ILE A 7 22.24 11.13 11.94
N CYS A 8 22.08 11.72 10.77
CA CYS A 8 21.32 11.14 9.68
C CYS A 8 21.88 9.78 9.21
N VAL A 9 23.22 9.64 9.16
CA VAL A 9 23.87 8.36 8.81
C VAL A 9 23.64 7.31 9.90
N LEU A 10 23.72 7.69 11.17
CA LEU A 10 23.45 6.79 12.30
C LEU A 10 22.00 6.33 12.31
N ASP A 11 21.04 7.20 12.03
CA ASP A 11 19.63 6.87 11.92
C ASP A 11 19.39 5.84 10.80
N ILE A 12 19.99 6.04 9.61
CA ILE A 12 19.92 5.11 8.49
C ILE A 12 20.54 3.74 8.84
N LEU A 13 21.70 3.76 9.51
CA LEU A 13 22.37 2.52 9.94
C LEU A 13 21.56 1.79 10.99
N SER A 14 20.99 2.49 11.97
CA SER A 14 20.11 1.92 13.00
C SER A 14 18.89 1.26 12.35
N GLU A 15 18.25 1.94 11.41
CA GLU A 15 17.08 1.43 10.68
C GLU A 15 17.42 0.16 9.86
N LYS A 16 18.59 0.13 9.22
CA LYS A 16 19.08 -1.07 8.50
C LYS A 16 19.44 -2.22 9.44
N LEU A 17 20.05 -1.95 10.58
CA LEU A 17 20.35 -2.95 11.59
C LEU A 17 19.09 -3.54 12.21
N GLU A 18 18.08 -2.72 12.52
CA GLU A 18 16.78 -3.18 12.99
C GLU A 18 16.10 -4.10 11.97
N PHE A 19 16.17 -3.77 10.69
CA PHE A 19 15.64 -4.62 9.63
C PHE A 19 16.36 -5.98 9.55
N LEU A 20 17.70 -5.99 9.64
CA LEU A 20 18.50 -7.22 9.61
C LEU A 20 18.25 -8.09 10.85
N LEU A 21 18.14 -7.50 12.03
CA LEU A 21 17.83 -8.21 13.27
C LEU A 21 16.44 -8.83 13.27
N ALA A 22 15.45 -8.11 12.70
CA ALA A 22 14.10 -8.66 12.51
C ALA A 22 14.08 -9.91 11.58
N HIS A 23 15.14 -10.14 10.83
CA HIS A 23 15.28 -11.30 9.95
C HIS A 23 15.64 -12.60 10.70
N GLU A 24 16.23 -12.50 11.90
CA GLU A 24 16.77 -13.66 12.65
C GLU A 24 15.79 -14.28 13.67
N GLU A 25 14.69 -13.61 14.03
CA GLU A 25 13.74 -14.09 15.02
C GLU A 25 12.64 -14.95 14.37
N GLU A 26 12.70 -16.27 14.54
CA GLU A 26 11.58 -17.19 14.26
C GLU A 26 10.58 -17.17 15.44
N GLU A 27 9.75 -16.14 15.53
CA GLU A 27 8.60 -16.16 16.44
C GLU A 27 7.32 -16.61 15.73
N THR A 28 6.50 -17.38 16.47
CA THR A 28 5.12 -17.70 16.09
C THR A 28 4.34 -16.41 15.91
N ASP A 29 3.83 -16.19 14.71
CA ASP A 29 3.13 -14.95 14.31
C ASP A 29 1.75 -14.87 15.00
N PRO A 30 1.56 -13.98 15.99
CA PRO A 30 0.29 -13.85 16.72
C PRO A 30 -0.84 -13.23 15.87
N ASP A 31 -0.51 -12.69 14.71
CA ASP A 31 -1.47 -12.02 13.82
C ASP A 31 -2.08 -12.95 12.76
N ARG A 32 -1.80 -14.26 12.80
CA ARG A 32 -2.23 -15.21 11.77
C ARG A 32 -3.74 -15.26 11.56
N ASP A 33 -4.50 -15.13 12.62
CA ASP A 33 -5.97 -15.16 12.54
C ASP A 33 -6.50 -13.92 11.84
N ILE A 34 -5.93 -12.75 12.14
CA ILE A 34 -6.33 -11.50 11.51
C ILE A 34 -5.93 -11.45 10.03
N GLU A 35 -4.77 -12.00 9.67
CA GLU A 35 -4.36 -12.14 8.27
C GLU A 35 -5.35 -12.97 7.45
N GLN A 36 -5.83 -14.08 8.01
CA GLN A 36 -6.82 -14.94 7.34
C GLN A 36 -8.13 -14.20 7.06
N ILE A 37 -8.58 -13.34 7.98
CA ILE A 37 -9.76 -12.51 7.78
C ILE A 37 -9.52 -11.53 6.63
N PHE A 38 -8.38 -10.85 6.59
CA PHE A 38 -8.05 -9.94 5.50
C PHE A 38 -7.94 -10.66 4.15
N VAL A 39 -7.30 -11.83 4.09
CA VAL A 39 -7.24 -12.65 2.87
C VAL A 39 -8.65 -13.03 2.40
N ARG A 40 -9.55 -13.38 3.31
CA ARG A 40 -10.95 -13.67 2.99
C ARG A 40 -11.68 -12.45 2.44
N VAL A 41 -11.49 -11.27 3.03
CA VAL A 41 -12.03 -9.99 2.52
C VAL A 41 -11.57 -9.71 1.10
N LEU A 42 -10.32 -10.03 0.77
CA LEU A 42 -9.76 -9.77 -0.55
C LEU A 42 -10.20 -10.81 -1.60
N SER A 43 -10.30 -12.07 -1.21
CA SER A 43 -10.56 -13.20 -2.12
C SER A 43 -12.05 -13.35 -2.44
N ASP A 44 -12.91 -13.24 -1.44
CA ASP A 44 -14.35 -13.53 -1.59
C ASP A 44 -15.15 -12.26 -1.86
N ARG A 45 -15.83 -12.23 -3.04
CA ARG A 45 -16.73 -11.12 -3.42
C ARG A 45 -18.11 -11.22 -2.74
N THR A 46 -18.44 -12.39 -2.23
CA THR A 46 -19.74 -12.70 -1.62
C THR A 46 -19.63 -12.83 -0.09
N ALA A 47 -18.46 -12.49 0.47
CA ALA A 47 -18.20 -12.59 1.89
C ALA A 47 -19.29 -11.88 2.73
N ASP A 48 -19.70 -12.50 3.81
CA ASP A 48 -20.61 -11.88 4.78
C ASP A 48 -19.87 -10.76 5.54
N TYR A 49 -20.08 -9.53 5.09
CA TYR A 49 -19.45 -8.36 5.70
C TYR A 49 -19.85 -8.14 7.17
N MET A 50 -21.04 -8.61 7.58
CA MET A 50 -21.48 -8.50 8.98
C MET A 50 -20.65 -9.42 9.87
N GLN A 51 -20.37 -10.63 9.41
CA GLN A 51 -19.53 -11.58 10.11
C GLN A 51 -18.08 -11.07 10.18
N ILE A 52 -17.52 -10.66 9.04
CA ILE A 52 -16.16 -10.09 8.96
C ILE A 52 -16.02 -8.88 9.88
N SER A 53 -16.98 -7.96 9.87
CA SER A 53 -16.94 -6.78 10.71
C SER A 53 -16.96 -7.12 12.20
N ARG A 54 -17.69 -8.16 12.60
CA ARG A 54 -17.69 -8.64 13.98
C ARG A 54 -16.34 -9.24 14.36
N GLU A 55 -15.81 -10.16 13.56
CA GLU A 55 -14.53 -10.81 13.80
C GLU A 55 -13.38 -9.79 13.90
N LEU A 56 -13.33 -8.80 12.98
CA LEU A 56 -12.35 -7.71 13.03
C LEU A 56 -12.49 -6.85 14.28
N SER A 57 -13.75 -6.54 14.69
CA SER A 57 -13.99 -5.74 15.88
C SER A 57 -13.58 -6.45 17.17
N GLU A 58 -13.75 -7.77 17.25
CA GLU A 58 -13.28 -8.60 18.36
C GLU A 58 -11.74 -8.61 18.49
N LEU A 59 -11.03 -8.44 17.38
CA LEU A 59 -9.57 -8.31 17.31
C LEU A 59 -9.10 -6.84 17.45
N GLY A 60 -10.00 -5.92 17.79
CA GLY A 60 -9.70 -4.51 18.05
C GLY A 60 -9.66 -3.61 16.82
N TRP A 61 -10.03 -4.13 15.64
CA TRP A 61 -10.20 -3.33 14.42
C TRP A 61 -11.63 -2.81 14.36
N GLY A 62 -11.84 -1.54 14.68
CA GLY A 62 -13.18 -0.96 14.85
C GLY A 62 -13.87 -0.64 13.54
N GLY A 63 -15.19 -0.88 13.45
CA GLY A 63 -15.96 -0.58 12.25
C GLY A 63 -16.08 0.90 11.89
N ASN A 64 -15.70 1.81 12.79
CA ASN A 64 -15.66 3.26 12.62
C ASN A 64 -14.25 3.83 12.51
N HIS A 65 -13.22 2.97 12.50
CA HIS A 65 -11.84 3.40 12.34
C HIS A 65 -11.52 3.80 10.90
N GLU A 66 -10.49 4.61 10.74
CA GLU A 66 -9.93 4.97 9.45
C GLU A 66 -8.81 3.99 9.06
N TYR A 67 -8.91 3.47 7.86
CA TYR A 67 -7.98 2.50 7.31
C TYR A 67 -7.28 3.01 6.08
N MET A 68 -6.11 2.48 5.82
CA MET A 68 -5.33 2.69 4.60
C MET A 68 -4.67 1.39 4.17
N CYS A 69 -4.65 1.12 2.88
CA CYS A 69 -3.94 -0.02 2.29
C CYS A 69 -2.67 0.45 1.58
N LEU A 70 -1.60 -0.28 1.79
CA LEU A 70 -0.34 -0.19 1.07
C LEU A 70 -0.05 -1.52 0.39
N ILE A 71 0.36 -1.49 -0.86
CA ILE A 71 0.90 -2.65 -1.57
C ILE A 71 2.37 -2.40 -1.88
N LEU A 72 3.21 -3.38 -1.55
CA LEU A 72 4.63 -3.36 -1.85
C LEU A 72 4.96 -4.46 -2.86
N GLN A 73 5.68 -4.09 -3.88
CA GLN A 73 6.20 -4.99 -4.90
C GLN A 73 7.71 -5.08 -4.80
N ILE A 74 8.23 -6.31 -4.70
CA ILE A 74 9.67 -6.58 -4.72
C ILE A 74 10.15 -6.50 -6.17
N THR A 75 11.12 -5.64 -6.45
CA THR A 75 11.75 -5.57 -7.77
C THR A 75 12.81 -6.65 -7.94
N TYR A 76 13.11 -7.04 -9.16
CA TYR A 76 14.07 -8.10 -9.50
C TYR A 76 15.46 -7.94 -8.86
N LEU A 77 15.87 -6.71 -8.56
CA LEU A 77 17.18 -6.41 -7.96
C LEU A 77 17.34 -6.97 -6.53
N ASN A 78 16.25 -7.26 -5.84
CA ASN A 78 16.27 -7.66 -4.43
C ASN A 78 15.65 -9.03 -4.12
N GLN A 79 15.24 -9.80 -5.13
CA GLN A 79 14.61 -11.12 -4.89
C GLN A 79 15.52 -12.11 -4.14
N GLN A 80 16.84 -11.91 -4.17
CA GLN A 80 17.79 -12.79 -3.49
C GLN A 80 18.04 -12.44 -2.02
N ASN A 81 17.76 -11.20 -1.59
CA ASN A 81 18.19 -10.69 -0.28
C ASN A 81 17.04 -10.27 0.65
N LEU A 82 15.80 -10.18 0.19
CA LEU A 82 14.68 -9.71 0.96
C LEU A 82 13.61 -10.80 1.11
N SER A 83 13.52 -11.35 2.32
CA SER A 83 12.41 -12.23 2.69
C SER A 83 11.14 -11.40 2.89
N THR A 84 10.01 -11.84 2.30
CA THR A 84 8.68 -11.25 2.54
C THR A 84 8.36 -11.16 4.04
N LYS A 85 8.72 -12.20 4.81
CA LYS A 85 8.54 -12.22 6.27
C LYS A 85 9.32 -11.12 6.97
N ALA A 86 10.56 -10.85 6.55
CA ALA A 86 11.37 -9.78 7.14
C ALA A 86 10.76 -8.40 6.88
N ILE A 87 10.22 -8.16 5.68
CA ILE A 87 9.53 -6.91 5.36
C ILE A 87 8.29 -6.74 6.24
N CYS A 88 7.46 -7.78 6.36
CA CYS A 88 6.26 -7.74 7.21
C CYS A 88 6.59 -7.45 8.67
N ARG A 89 7.60 -8.15 9.23
CA ARG A 89 8.07 -7.91 10.61
C ARG A 89 8.59 -6.49 10.81
N TYR A 90 9.38 -5.97 9.88
CA TYR A 90 9.87 -4.60 9.95
C TYR A 90 8.72 -3.60 10.01
N ILE A 91 7.72 -3.74 9.12
CA ILE A 91 6.55 -2.85 9.10
C ILE A 91 5.78 -2.94 10.42
N LYS A 92 5.54 -4.16 10.93
CA LYS A 92 4.85 -4.39 12.19
C LYS A 92 5.61 -3.77 13.38
N LYS A 93 6.94 -3.91 13.42
CA LYS A 93 7.79 -3.29 14.45
C LYS A 93 7.74 -1.76 14.39
N LYS A 94 7.74 -1.19 13.18
CA LYS A 94 7.75 0.26 12.97
C LYS A 94 6.37 0.91 13.18
N LEU A 95 5.30 0.17 12.82
CA LEU A 95 3.92 0.62 12.82
C LEU A 95 3.02 -0.48 13.41
N GLY A 96 2.96 -0.57 14.73
CA GLY A 96 2.39 -1.67 15.49
C GLY A 96 0.95 -2.06 15.12
N ASP A 97 0.08 -1.07 14.88
CA ASP A 97 -1.31 -1.29 14.49
C ASP A 97 -1.47 -1.44 12.98
N SER A 98 -0.75 -2.43 12.44
CA SER A 98 -0.78 -2.81 11.03
C SER A 98 -0.84 -4.33 10.89
N VAL A 99 -1.44 -4.80 9.81
CA VAL A 99 -1.43 -6.21 9.38
C VAL A 99 -0.79 -6.29 8.02
N SER A 100 0.21 -7.15 7.89
CA SER A 100 0.97 -7.30 6.65
C SER A 100 1.11 -8.77 6.28
N PHE A 101 0.77 -9.11 5.04
CA PHE A 101 0.76 -10.48 4.54
C PHE A 101 1.07 -10.55 3.05
N LEU A 102 1.43 -11.74 2.57
CA LEU A 102 1.62 -12.01 1.15
C LEU A 102 0.27 -12.35 0.51
N TYR A 103 -0.08 -11.63 -0.56
CA TYR A 103 -1.29 -11.90 -1.35
C TYR A 103 -0.99 -11.67 -2.83
N GLN A 104 -1.20 -12.70 -3.67
CA GLN A 104 -0.94 -12.65 -5.13
C GLN A 104 0.47 -12.12 -5.49
N ASP A 105 1.49 -12.65 -4.80
CA ASP A 105 2.91 -12.31 -4.98
C ASP A 105 3.28 -10.86 -4.59
N GLU A 106 2.39 -10.14 -3.91
CA GLU A 106 2.62 -8.79 -3.40
C GLU A 106 2.45 -8.76 -1.89
N ILE A 107 3.19 -7.88 -1.23
CA ILE A 107 3.01 -7.64 0.20
C ILE A 107 1.90 -6.62 0.37
N VAL A 108 0.82 -7.03 1.00
CA VAL A 108 -0.32 -6.18 1.31
C VAL A 108 -0.25 -5.78 2.77
N VAL A 109 -0.38 -4.50 3.04
CA VAL A 109 -0.37 -3.95 4.40
C VAL A 109 -1.62 -3.11 4.61
N PHE A 110 -2.36 -3.40 5.68
CA PHE A 110 -3.43 -2.54 6.15
C PHE A 110 -3.00 -1.83 7.43
N PHE A 111 -3.25 -0.55 7.51
CA PHE A 111 -3.01 0.28 8.69
C PHE A 111 -4.34 0.71 9.29
N ASP A 112 -4.47 0.57 10.60
CA ASP A 112 -5.50 1.20 11.39
C ASP A 112 -4.99 2.59 11.84
N LEU A 113 -5.30 3.62 11.07
CA LEU A 113 -4.81 4.98 11.32
C LEU A 113 -5.37 5.57 12.62
N THR A 114 -6.59 5.16 13.00
CA THR A 114 -7.21 5.61 14.24
C THR A 114 -6.44 5.09 15.45
N ARG A 115 -6.04 3.82 15.46
CA ARG A 115 -5.24 3.23 16.54
C ARG A 115 -3.81 3.74 16.53
N LEU A 116 -3.21 3.90 15.35
CA LEU A 116 -1.87 4.48 15.20
C LEU A 116 -1.82 5.95 15.65
N GLY A 117 -2.95 6.66 15.66
CA GLY A 117 -3.00 8.10 15.90
C GLY A 117 -2.21 8.91 14.87
N MET A 118 -2.11 8.41 13.63
CA MET A 118 -1.32 8.99 12.54
C MET A 118 -2.19 9.21 11.31
N ASN A 119 -1.82 10.23 10.54
CA ASN A 119 -2.39 10.44 9.21
C ASN A 119 -1.59 9.69 8.12
N GLN A 120 -2.12 9.71 6.89
CA GLN A 120 -1.50 9.06 5.74
C GLN A 120 -0.06 9.54 5.47
N GLU A 121 0.20 10.83 5.61
CA GLU A 121 1.51 11.42 5.31
C GLU A 121 2.56 11.00 6.34
N GLU A 122 2.18 10.91 7.61
CA GLU A 122 3.05 10.46 8.70
C GLU A 122 3.43 8.98 8.53
N VAL A 123 2.48 8.13 8.20
CA VAL A 123 2.75 6.70 7.91
C VAL A 123 3.66 6.56 6.70
N ALA A 124 3.37 7.27 5.61
CA ALA A 124 4.22 7.25 4.41
C ALA A 124 5.62 7.81 4.70
N GLY A 125 5.73 8.88 5.49
CA GLY A 125 7.01 9.45 5.91
C GLY A 125 7.89 8.48 6.70
N LYS A 126 7.28 7.65 7.56
CA LYS A 126 8.01 6.61 8.32
C LYS A 126 8.53 5.47 7.42
N LEU A 127 7.91 5.21 6.29
CA LEU A 127 8.27 4.11 5.39
C LEU A 127 9.05 4.55 4.15
N VAL A 128 9.14 5.85 3.84
CA VAL A 128 9.71 6.35 2.58
C VAL A 128 11.17 5.90 2.38
N TYR A 129 12.00 6.02 3.42
CA TYR A 129 13.41 5.62 3.34
C TYR A 129 13.54 4.11 3.21
N PHE A 130 12.77 3.35 3.98
CA PHE A 130 12.75 1.89 3.88
C PHE A 130 12.37 1.44 2.46
N ILE A 131 11.30 1.96 1.89
CA ILE A 131 10.84 1.63 0.53
C ILE A 131 11.92 1.95 -0.50
N ARG A 132 12.53 3.14 -0.40
CA ARG A 132 13.59 3.58 -1.31
C ARG A 132 14.85 2.70 -1.19
N ASP A 133 15.33 2.50 0.02
CA ASP A 133 16.61 1.83 0.27
C ASP A 133 16.55 0.32 0.05
N THR A 134 15.36 -0.25 0.13
CA THR A 134 15.09 -1.64 -0.23
C THR A 134 14.60 -1.81 -1.68
N TYR A 135 14.62 -0.75 -2.48
CA TYR A 135 14.18 -0.77 -3.88
C TYR A 135 12.78 -1.37 -4.10
N LEU A 136 11.89 -1.23 -3.13
CA LEU A 136 10.50 -1.63 -3.25
C LEU A 136 9.72 -0.60 -4.08
N LYS A 137 8.69 -1.05 -4.78
CA LYS A 137 7.67 -0.17 -5.35
C LYS A 137 6.44 -0.21 -4.45
N ALA A 138 5.84 0.95 -4.21
CA ALA A 138 4.74 1.10 -3.27
C ALA A 138 3.52 1.79 -3.89
N GLY A 139 2.34 1.24 -3.63
CA GLY A 139 1.06 1.85 -4.00
C GLY A 139 0.19 2.08 -2.77
N TYR A 140 -0.23 3.32 -2.54
CA TYR A 140 -1.10 3.70 -1.43
C TYR A 140 -2.54 3.94 -1.89
N SER A 141 -3.50 3.39 -1.14
CA SER A 141 -4.93 3.74 -1.28
C SER A 141 -5.22 5.13 -0.73
N ARG A 142 -6.47 5.58 -0.86
CA ARG A 142 -7.01 6.66 -0.01
C ARG A 142 -7.32 6.13 1.37
N VAL A 143 -7.35 7.03 2.36
CA VAL A 143 -7.93 6.76 3.68
C VAL A 143 -9.43 6.64 3.54
N MET A 144 -10.01 5.61 4.12
CA MET A 144 -11.45 5.36 4.13
C MET A 144 -11.88 4.77 5.47
N THR A 145 -13.07 5.12 5.92
CA THR A 145 -13.62 4.62 7.18
C THR A 145 -14.35 3.30 6.97
N GLY A 146 -14.14 2.36 7.90
CA GLY A 146 -14.94 1.14 8.06
C GLY A 146 -14.52 -0.04 7.18
N HIS A 147 -14.87 -1.23 7.68
CA HIS A 147 -14.48 -2.53 7.11
C HIS A 147 -14.99 -2.76 5.69
N MET A 148 -16.15 -2.20 5.32
CA MET A 148 -16.75 -2.29 3.99
C MET A 148 -15.84 -1.75 2.87
N ASN A 149 -14.87 -0.92 3.24
CA ASN A 149 -13.98 -0.26 2.30
C ASN A 149 -12.62 -0.97 2.14
N LEU A 150 -12.28 -1.95 2.96
CA LEU A 150 -10.97 -2.63 2.94
C LEU A 150 -10.63 -3.18 1.55
N ARG A 151 -11.55 -3.90 0.92
CA ARG A 151 -11.35 -4.40 -0.45
C ARG A 151 -11.19 -3.28 -1.48
N ARG A 152 -11.96 -2.19 -1.35
CA ARG A 152 -11.84 -1.02 -2.24
C ARG A 152 -10.46 -0.37 -2.09
N GLN A 153 -9.95 -0.29 -0.86
CA GLN A 153 -8.62 0.23 -0.58
C GLN A 153 -7.53 -0.64 -1.20
N TYR A 154 -7.64 -1.96 -1.11
CA TYR A 154 -6.73 -2.87 -1.82
C TYR A 154 -6.72 -2.60 -3.33
N VAL A 155 -7.90 -2.53 -3.96
CA VAL A 155 -8.01 -2.23 -5.41
C VAL A 155 -7.40 -0.87 -5.75
N GLN A 156 -7.59 0.15 -4.90
CA GLN A 156 -6.99 1.46 -5.09
C GLN A 156 -5.46 1.42 -4.97
N ALA A 157 -4.92 0.76 -3.96
CA ALA A 157 -3.48 0.62 -3.76
C ALA A 157 -2.82 -0.14 -4.92
N LYS A 158 -3.46 -1.24 -5.38
CA LYS A 158 -3.03 -1.99 -6.55
C LYS A 158 -3.04 -1.15 -7.83
N THR A 159 -4.11 -0.40 -8.05
CA THR A 159 -4.21 0.54 -9.19
C THR A 159 -3.13 1.63 -9.11
N ALA A 160 -2.87 2.16 -7.91
CA ALA A 160 -1.83 3.16 -7.71
C ALA A 160 -0.45 2.60 -8.11
N LEU A 161 -0.14 1.38 -7.68
CA LEU A 161 1.10 0.70 -8.01
C LEU A 161 1.22 0.43 -9.51
N ASP A 162 0.20 -0.20 -10.13
CA ASP A 162 0.24 -0.62 -11.53
C ASP A 162 0.30 0.57 -12.50
N VAL A 163 -0.59 1.54 -12.33
CA VAL A 163 -0.65 2.73 -13.20
C VAL A 163 0.54 3.65 -12.91
N GLY A 164 0.86 3.85 -11.65
CA GLY A 164 1.96 4.71 -11.23
C GLY A 164 3.32 4.21 -11.72
N SER A 165 3.62 2.94 -11.52
CA SER A 165 4.88 2.33 -11.97
C SER A 165 5.04 2.34 -13.48
N ARG A 166 3.95 2.22 -14.23
CA ARG A 166 3.96 2.31 -15.70
C ARG A 166 4.16 3.74 -16.19
N LYS A 167 3.50 4.73 -15.58
CA LYS A 167 3.54 6.13 -16.03
C LYS A 167 4.75 6.89 -15.49
N LYS A 168 5.20 6.58 -14.27
CA LYS A 168 6.32 7.22 -13.60
C LYS A 168 7.25 6.18 -12.96
N PRO A 169 7.97 5.37 -13.78
CA PRO A 169 8.76 4.25 -13.30
C PRO A 169 9.93 4.65 -12.39
N TYR A 170 10.34 5.92 -12.43
CA TYR A 170 11.41 6.47 -11.59
C TYR A 170 10.98 6.79 -10.16
N LEU A 171 9.66 6.82 -9.86
CA LEU A 171 9.15 7.00 -8.50
C LEU A 171 9.02 5.64 -7.79
N TRP A 172 9.30 5.65 -6.50
CA TRP A 172 9.17 4.47 -5.64
C TRP A 172 7.77 4.36 -5.02
N ILE A 173 7.10 5.49 -4.84
CA ILE A 173 5.81 5.60 -4.16
C ILE A 173 4.78 6.23 -5.08
N HIS A 174 3.61 5.61 -5.15
CA HIS A 174 2.47 6.02 -5.95
C HIS A 174 1.21 6.11 -5.09
N TYR A 175 0.49 7.21 -5.17
CA TYR A 175 -0.77 7.40 -4.47
C TYR A 175 -1.95 7.29 -5.44
N PHE A 176 -3.00 6.59 -5.03
CA PHE A 176 -4.20 6.45 -5.86
C PHE A 176 -4.80 7.80 -6.27
N SER A 177 -4.80 8.78 -5.36
CA SER A 177 -5.29 10.13 -5.65
C SER A 177 -4.60 10.78 -6.86
N GLN A 178 -3.31 10.48 -7.08
CA GLN A 178 -2.52 11.05 -8.17
C GLN A 178 -2.72 10.32 -9.51
N VAL A 179 -3.16 9.07 -9.49
CA VAL A 179 -3.32 8.25 -10.70
C VAL A 179 -4.77 7.99 -11.06
N ALA A 180 -5.72 8.34 -10.20
CA ALA A 180 -7.13 8.03 -10.37
C ALA A 180 -7.71 8.52 -11.71
N MET A 181 -7.41 9.76 -12.09
CA MET A 181 -7.87 10.31 -13.36
C MET A 181 -7.27 9.58 -14.55
N THR A 182 -5.97 9.28 -14.50
CA THR A 182 -5.29 8.50 -15.55
C THR A 182 -5.93 7.13 -15.70
N TYR A 183 -6.21 6.46 -14.58
CA TYR A 183 -6.89 5.16 -14.58
C TYR A 183 -8.28 5.24 -15.22
N ILE A 184 -9.10 6.24 -14.85
CA ILE A 184 -10.43 6.44 -15.41
C ILE A 184 -10.34 6.63 -16.93
N LEU A 185 -9.45 7.50 -17.40
CA LEU A 185 -9.25 7.74 -18.82
C LEU A 185 -8.79 6.49 -19.57
N GLU A 186 -7.84 5.73 -19.02
CA GLU A 186 -7.39 4.47 -19.62
C GLU A 186 -8.53 3.43 -19.69
N GLN A 187 -9.36 3.31 -18.66
CA GLN A 187 -10.52 2.39 -18.70
C GLN A 187 -11.58 2.86 -19.71
N ALA A 188 -11.86 4.16 -19.79
CA ALA A 188 -12.81 4.72 -20.75
C ALA A 188 -12.35 4.50 -22.18
N THR A 189 -11.05 4.70 -22.46
CA THR A 189 -10.47 4.58 -23.82
C THR A 189 -10.07 3.15 -24.19
N LYS A 190 -10.19 2.18 -23.28
CA LYS A 190 -9.80 0.79 -23.52
C LYS A 190 -10.62 0.11 -24.63
N ARG A 191 -11.89 0.46 -24.74
CA ARG A 191 -12.84 -0.11 -25.73
C ARG A 191 -13.15 0.84 -26.87
N LEU A 192 -13.10 2.14 -26.62
CA LEU A 192 -13.41 3.17 -27.60
C LEU A 192 -12.21 4.10 -27.75
N PRO A 193 -11.72 4.37 -28.97
CA PRO A 193 -10.66 5.34 -29.20
C PRO A 193 -11.09 6.72 -28.71
N GLY A 194 -10.13 7.53 -28.27
CA GLY A 194 -10.38 8.85 -27.68
C GLY A 194 -11.22 9.77 -28.57
N THR A 195 -11.09 9.64 -29.90
CA THR A 195 -11.91 10.37 -30.88
C THR A 195 -13.40 10.03 -30.84
N MET A 196 -13.78 8.83 -30.40
CA MET A 196 -15.18 8.42 -30.24
C MET A 196 -15.79 8.87 -28.90
N ILE A 197 -14.96 9.27 -27.95
CA ILE A 197 -15.39 9.70 -26.60
C ILE A 197 -15.37 11.23 -26.51
N CYS A 198 -14.59 11.87 -27.37
CA CYS A 198 -14.43 13.33 -27.40
C CYS A 198 -15.71 14.02 -27.89
N HIS A 199 -16.06 15.14 -27.25
CA HIS A 199 -17.17 15.95 -27.71
C HIS A 199 -16.90 16.46 -29.12
N GLU A 200 -17.92 16.43 -30.01
CA GLU A 200 -17.80 16.80 -31.44
C GLU A 200 -17.16 18.19 -31.64
N GLY A 201 -17.53 19.18 -30.84
CA GLY A 201 -16.95 20.50 -30.91
C GLY A 201 -15.43 20.55 -30.68
N LEU A 202 -14.85 19.63 -29.89
CA LEU A 202 -13.39 19.52 -29.74
C LEU A 202 -12.73 18.88 -30.97
N LEU A 203 -13.44 17.98 -31.64
CA LEU A 203 -12.96 17.36 -32.88
C LEU A 203 -12.97 18.35 -34.03
N GLU A 204 -13.96 19.28 -34.05
CA GLU A 204 -14.02 20.36 -35.03
C GLU A 204 -12.90 21.40 -34.85
N LEU A 205 -12.61 21.80 -33.58
CA LEU A 205 -11.48 22.69 -33.28
C LEU A 205 -10.16 22.12 -33.78
N LYS A 206 -9.93 20.81 -33.63
CA LYS A 206 -8.71 20.15 -34.11
C LYS A 206 -8.57 20.10 -35.64
N LYS A 207 -9.64 20.31 -36.39
CA LYS A 207 -9.59 20.37 -37.87
C LYS A 207 -9.18 21.75 -38.39
N HIS A 208 -9.24 22.76 -37.52
CA HIS A 208 -8.93 24.16 -37.85
C HIS A 208 -7.56 24.64 -37.37
N ASP A 209 -6.83 23.77 -36.61
CA ASP A 209 -5.42 23.93 -36.27
C ASP A 209 -4.52 23.13 -37.22
#